data_b07ca51d1e17db03f0d5e6f49901fad2
#
_entry.id   b07ca51d1e17db03f0d5e6f49901fad2
#
_cell.length_a   1.000
_cell.length_b   1.000
_cell.length_c   1.000
_cell.angle_alpha   90.00
_cell.angle_beta   90.00
_cell.angle_gamma   90.00
#
_symmetry.space_group_name_H-M   'P 1'
#
loop_
_entity.id
_entity.type
_entity.pdbx_description
1 polymer ?
#
loop_
_entity_poly.entity_id
_entity_poly.type
_entity_poly.pdbx_seq_one_letter_code
_entity_poly.pdbx_strand_id
1 'polypeptide(L)'
;MLFAELGEHVCDAPAADAIRLKPLKDTVKIYSHHEVGRSMKRVLFVGLDPATVDFSDPALPPGMTAEKIHAGVKIALADFAGRGWHAQNCFIKPDETAIPTIEHFLASDVYDCVVIGAGVRLPRNRLVLFEAVVNAIHREAPQAAIAFNTRPEDSGEAAARWI
;
A
#
# COMPACT_ATOMS: atom_id res chain seq x y z
N MET A 1 3.08 73.20 27.17
CA MET A 1 1.81 73.95 27.07
C MET A 1 1.04 73.41 25.88
N LEU A 2 0.05 72.75 26.04
CA LEU A 2 -1.36 72.72 25.66
C LEU A 2 -1.87 71.28 25.74
N PHE A 3 -2.78 71.08 26.66
CA PHE A 3 -3.69 69.95 26.75
C PHE A 3 -4.71 70.06 25.65
N ALA A 4 -5.05 68.95 24.99
CA ALA A 4 -6.27 68.81 24.19
C ALA A 4 -6.95 67.51 24.61
N GLU A 5 -8.14 67.70 25.18
CA GLU A 5 -9.07 66.65 25.61
C GLU A 5 -9.59 65.84 24.41
N LEU A 6 -9.64 64.56 24.57
CA LEU A 6 -10.36 63.66 23.65
C LEU A 6 -11.60 63.14 24.36
N GLY A 7 -12.75 63.56 23.82
CA GLY A 7 -14.08 63.22 24.31
C GLY A 7 -14.37 61.72 24.15
N GLU A 8 -14.99 61.18 25.19
CA GLU A 8 -15.54 59.85 25.25
C GLU A 8 -16.84 59.79 24.38
N HIS A 9 -16.80 59.04 23.29
CA HIS A 9 -18.02 58.64 22.63
C HIS A 9 -18.43 57.27 23.16
N VAL A 10 -19.42 57.24 24.02
CA VAL A 10 -20.16 56.07 24.45
C VAL A 10 -21.13 55.72 23.31
N CYS A 11 -20.87 54.63 22.61
CA CYS A 11 -21.84 54.04 21.70
C CYS A 11 -22.68 53.03 22.49
N ASP A 12 -23.96 53.37 22.68
CA ASP A 12 -24.99 52.47 23.16
C ASP A 12 -25.15 51.31 22.15
N ALA A 13 -24.88 50.08 22.55
CA ALA A 13 -25.22 48.89 21.82
C ALA A 13 -26.61 48.41 22.25
N PRO A 14 -27.50 48.12 21.28
CA PRO A 14 -28.82 47.56 21.57
C PRO A 14 -28.72 46.17 22.17
N ALA A 15 -29.62 45.87 23.09
CA ALA A 15 -29.74 44.59 23.80
C ALA A 15 -29.76 43.41 22.83
N ALA A 16 -28.80 42.48 23.00
CA ALA A 16 -28.75 41.23 22.26
C ALA A 16 -29.90 40.33 22.71
N ASP A 17 -30.80 40.06 21.83
CA ASP A 17 -31.78 38.97 21.96
C ASP A 17 -31.03 37.64 22.19
N ALA A 18 -31.28 37.03 23.33
CA ALA A 18 -30.75 35.72 23.69
C ALA A 18 -31.32 34.67 22.72
N ILE A 19 -30.52 34.32 21.69
CA ILE A 19 -30.80 33.15 20.85
C ILE A 19 -30.65 31.93 21.72
N ARG A 20 -31.79 31.40 22.15
CA ARG A 20 -31.90 30.16 22.89
C ARG A 20 -31.55 29.00 21.97
N LEU A 21 -30.28 28.59 21.91
CA LEU A 21 -29.84 27.39 21.21
C LEU A 21 -30.51 26.16 21.84
N LYS A 22 -31.38 25.51 21.09
CA LYS A 22 -31.91 24.20 21.44
C LYS A 22 -30.75 23.20 21.51
N PRO A 23 -30.72 22.27 22.49
CA PRO A 23 -29.68 21.26 22.54
C PRO A 23 -29.80 20.35 21.31
N LEU A 24 -28.75 20.28 20.49
CA LEU A 24 -28.58 19.32 19.40
C LEU A 24 -28.46 17.93 19.99
N LYS A 25 -29.60 17.25 20.23
CA LYS A 25 -29.62 15.83 20.63
C LYS A 25 -29.48 14.88 19.46
N ASP A 26 -29.40 15.39 18.21
CA ASP A 26 -29.42 14.55 17.01
C ASP A 26 -28.10 14.52 16.22
N THR A 27 -27.02 15.10 16.75
CA THR A 27 -25.72 15.15 16.02
C THR A 27 -24.78 13.99 16.34
N VAL A 28 -25.19 13.03 17.16
CA VAL A 28 -24.33 11.86 17.55
C VAL A 28 -24.57 10.63 16.66
N LYS A 29 -25.40 10.73 15.61
CA LYS A 29 -25.77 9.57 14.79
C LYS A 29 -25.08 9.51 13.41
N ILE A 30 -24.13 10.38 13.12
CA ILE A 30 -23.46 10.43 11.80
C ILE A 30 -22.12 9.67 11.76
N TYR A 31 -21.62 9.18 12.91
CA TYR A 31 -20.31 8.47 12.95
C TYR A 31 -20.40 6.94 13.13
N SER A 32 -21.58 6.35 12.98
CA SER A 32 -21.74 4.88 13.12
C SER A 32 -22.01 4.13 11.83
N HIS A 33 -21.66 4.66 10.67
CA HIS A 33 -21.81 3.98 9.38
C HIS A 33 -20.47 3.79 8.65
N HIS A 34 -19.42 3.32 9.35
CA HIS A 34 -18.20 2.81 8.72
C HIS A 34 -17.88 1.36 9.13
N GLU A 35 -18.90 0.56 9.44
CA GLU A 35 -18.81 -0.91 9.41
C GLU A 35 -19.69 -1.48 8.30
N VAL A 36 -19.58 -0.89 7.10
CA VAL A 36 -20.16 -1.47 5.90
C VAL A 36 -19.05 -2.02 5.03
N GLY A 37 -18.87 -3.33 5.08
CA GLY A 37 -18.06 -4.06 4.14
C GLY A 37 -16.56 -3.91 4.41
N ARG A 38 -15.98 -4.89 5.11
CA ARG A 38 -14.55 -5.13 5.08
C ARG A 38 -14.17 -5.29 3.61
N SER A 39 -13.67 -4.22 3.00
CA SER A 39 -13.21 -4.24 1.61
C SER A 39 -12.27 -5.43 1.47
N MET A 40 -12.49 -6.26 0.45
CA MET A 40 -11.63 -7.40 0.14
C MET A 40 -10.18 -6.92 0.08
N LYS A 41 -9.29 -7.55 0.84
CA LYS A 41 -7.88 -7.19 0.87
C LYS A 41 -7.27 -7.34 -0.52
N ARG A 42 -6.43 -6.38 -0.89
CA ARG A 42 -5.80 -6.32 -2.21
C ARG A 42 -4.29 -6.47 -2.07
N VAL A 43 -3.72 -7.43 -2.78
CA VAL A 43 -2.30 -7.76 -2.70
C VAL A 43 -1.66 -7.63 -4.09
N LEU A 44 -0.55 -6.91 -4.17
CA LEU A 44 0.32 -6.94 -5.34
C LEU A 44 1.48 -7.91 -5.06
N PHE A 45 1.63 -8.93 -5.89
CA PHE A 45 2.74 -9.86 -5.81
C PHE A 45 3.79 -9.51 -6.88
N VAL A 46 4.92 -8.95 -6.45
CA VAL A 46 6.03 -8.53 -7.31
C VAL A 46 7.07 -9.64 -7.37
N GLY A 47 7.30 -10.18 -8.55
CA GLY A 47 8.30 -11.21 -8.81
C GLY A 47 9.13 -10.92 -10.05
N LEU A 48 10.26 -11.60 -10.20
CA LEU A 48 10.98 -11.57 -11.47
C LEU A 48 10.24 -12.36 -12.54
N ASP A 49 10.27 -11.83 -13.77
CA ASP A 49 9.87 -12.57 -14.94
C ASP A 49 10.71 -13.86 -15.06
N PRO A 50 10.12 -15.05 -14.97
CA PRO A 50 10.84 -16.32 -15.03
C PRO A 50 11.71 -16.48 -16.28
N ALA A 51 11.35 -15.80 -17.38
CA ALA A 51 12.14 -15.81 -18.61
C ALA A 51 13.49 -15.07 -18.47
N THR A 52 13.66 -14.25 -17.43
CA THR A 52 14.89 -13.47 -17.18
C THR A 52 15.74 -14.02 -16.04
N VAL A 53 15.33 -15.16 -15.46
CA VAL A 53 16.06 -15.80 -14.35
C VAL A 53 17.25 -16.59 -14.90
N ASP A 54 18.43 -16.32 -14.35
CA ASP A 54 19.61 -17.15 -14.59
C ASP A 54 19.54 -18.41 -13.71
N PHE A 55 19.07 -19.52 -14.28
CA PHE A 55 18.94 -20.79 -13.58
C PHE A 55 20.29 -21.48 -13.30
N SER A 56 21.41 -20.92 -13.75
CA SER A 56 22.75 -21.39 -13.37
C SER A 56 23.27 -20.74 -12.08
N ASP A 57 22.59 -19.73 -11.55
CA ASP A 57 22.96 -19.06 -10.31
C ASP A 57 22.92 -20.05 -9.12
N PRO A 58 24.06 -20.29 -8.43
CA PRO A 58 24.12 -21.19 -7.29
C PRO A 58 23.31 -20.72 -6.09
N ALA A 59 22.85 -19.48 -6.07
CA ALA A 59 21.94 -18.97 -5.03
C ALA A 59 20.51 -19.50 -5.19
N LEU A 60 20.17 -20.05 -6.36
CA LEU A 60 18.86 -20.66 -6.58
C LEU A 60 18.81 -22.09 -6.01
N PRO A 61 17.63 -22.54 -5.55
CA PRO A 61 17.44 -23.92 -5.17
C PRO A 61 17.78 -24.88 -6.33
N PRO A 62 18.42 -26.02 -6.06
CA PRO A 62 18.76 -27.00 -7.10
C PRO A 62 17.53 -27.41 -7.91
N GLY A 63 17.67 -27.45 -9.23
CA GLY A 63 16.60 -27.86 -10.14
C GLY A 63 15.43 -26.89 -10.23
N MET A 64 15.62 -25.61 -9.88
CA MET A 64 14.63 -24.55 -10.16
C MET A 64 14.52 -24.35 -11.66
N THR A 65 13.28 -24.15 -12.14
CA THR A 65 12.96 -23.86 -13.56
C THR A 65 11.86 -22.80 -13.64
N ALA A 66 11.69 -22.22 -14.83
CA ALA A 66 10.63 -21.25 -15.09
C ALA A 66 9.23 -21.84 -14.81
N GLU A 67 9.02 -23.11 -15.20
CA GLU A 67 7.75 -23.82 -14.99
C GLU A 67 7.46 -23.98 -13.48
N LYS A 68 8.46 -24.27 -12.67
CA LYS A 68 8.31 -24.38 -11.20
C LYS A 68 7.96 -23.02 -10.58
N ILE A 69 8.58 -21.93 -11.05
CA ILE A 69 8.22 -20.58 -10.60
C ILE A 69 6.76 -20.27 -10.98
N HIS A 70 6.35 -20.52 -12.23
CA HIS A 70 4.96 -20.32 -12.66
C HIS A 70 3.97 -21.17 -11.85
N ALA A 71 4.32 -22.43 -11.55
CA ALA A 71 3.48 -23.30 -10.72
C ALA A 71 3.34 -22.73 -9.30
N GLY A 72 4.45 -22.29 -8.68
CA GLY A 72 4.45 -21.68 -7.35
C GLY A 72 3.63 -20.38 -7.31
N VAL A 73 3.71 -19.53 -8.36
CA VAL A 73 2.88 -18.33 -8.47
C VAL A 73 1.39 -18.67 -8.56
N LYS A 74 1.01 -19.71 -9.31
CA LYS A 74 -0.39 -20.19 -9.35
C LYS A 74 -0.88 -20.62 -7.98
N ILE A 75 -0.04 -21.33 -7.19
CA ILE A 75 -0.35 -21.74 -5.82
C ILE A 75 -0.57 -20.49 -4.94
N ALA A 76 0.33 -19.50 -5.03
CA ALA A 76 0.20 -18.25 -4.30
C ALA A 76 -1.12 -17.52 -4.61
N LEU A 77 -1.46 -17.39 -5.89
CA LEU A 77 -2.70 -16.72 -6.30
C LEU A 77 -3.94 -17.47 -5.81
N ALA A 78 -3.91 -18.81 -5.82
CA ALA A 78 -4.98 -19.64 -5.26
C ALA A 78 -5.10 -19.49 -3.73
N ASP A 79 -3.97 -19.40 -3.00
CA ASP A 79 -3.97 -19.13 -1.56
C ASP A 79 -4.54 -17.76 -1.22
N PHE A 80 -4.16 -16.69 -1.93
CA PHE A 80 -4.76 -15.38 -1.77
C PHE A 80 -6.28 -15.42 -1.98
N ALA A 81 -6.74 -16.08 -3.05
CA ALA A 81 -8.17 -16.22 -3.31
C ALA A 81 -8.88 -17.03 -2.23
N GLY A 82 -8.26 -18.10 -1.71
CA GLY A 82 -8.77 -18.90 -0.59
C GLY A 82 -8.92 -18.12 0.72
N ARG A 83 -8.11 -17.08 0.90
CA ARG A 83 -8.22 -16.13 2.03
C ARG A 83 -9.28 -15.04 1.82
N GLY A 84 -9.94 -15.03 0.66
CA GLY A 84 -10.87 -13.97 0.27
C GLY A 84 -10.17 -12.66 -0.13
N TRP A 85 -8.93 -12.72 -0.59
CA TRP A 85 -8.15 -11.56 -1.03
C TRP A 85 -8.09 -11.50 -2.54
N HIS A 86 -8.06 -10.30 -3.08
CA HIS A 86 -7.77 -10.05 -4.49
C HIS A 86 -6.28 -9.84 -4.69
N ALA A 87 -5.65 -10.67 -5.51
CA ALA A 87 -4.23 -10.55 -5.77
C ALA A 87 -3.95 -10.35 -7.26
N GLN A 88 -2.99 -9.47 -7.56
CA GLN A 88 -2.43 -9.28 -8.89
C GLN A 88 -0.96 -9.69 -8.89
N ASN A 89 -0.52 -10.34 -9.96
CA ASN A 89 0.88 -10.69 -10.15
C ASN A 89 1.56 -9.67 -11.07
N CYS A 90 2.66 -9.09 -10.60
CA CYS A 90 3.50 -8.14 -11.32
C CYS A 90 4.86 -8.79 -11.58
N PHE A 91 5.10 -9.31 -12.78
CA PHE A 91 6.41 -9.75 -13.19
C PHE A 91 7.24 -8.58 -13.71
N ILE A 92 8.43 -8.38 -13.15
CA ILE A 92 9.39 -7.37 -13.55
C ILE A 92 10.62 -8.00 -14.18
N LYS A 93 11.24 -7.30 -15.12
CA LYS A 93 12.54 -7.66 -15.66
C LYS A 93 13.65 -6.94 -14.89
N PRO A 94 14.86 -7.49 -14.78
CA PRO A 94 15.96 -6.83 -14.08
C PRO A 94 16.67 -5.78 -14.98
N ASP A 95 15.90 -4.86 -15.55
CA ASP A 95 16.32 -3.80 -16.44
C ASP A 95 15.58 -2.49 -16.11
N GLU A 96 15.74 -1.47 -16.94
CA GLU A 96 15.13 -0.14 -16.77
C GLU A 96 13.59 -0.16 -16.78
N THR A 97 12.94 -1.24 -17.24
CA THR A 97 11.48 -1.36 -17.27
C THR A 97 10.89 -1.79 -15.94
N ALA A 98 11.71 -2.24 -14.97
CA ALA A 98 11.25 -2.77 -13.70
C ALA A 98 10.38 -1.76 -12.94
N ILE A 99 10.90 -0.56 -12.73
CA ILE A 99 10.20 0.46 -11.93
C ILE A 99 8.97 1.01 -12.64
N PRO A 100 9.02 1.41 -13.93
CA PRO A 100 7.80 1.78 -14.66
C PRO A 100 6.71 0.71 -14.64
N THR A 101 7.06 -0.57 -14.68
CA THR A 101 6.10 -1.68 -14.58
C THR A 101 5.39 -1.68 -13.22
N ILE A 102 6.14 -1.57 -12.12
CA ILE A 102 5.57 -1.52 -10.76
C ILE A 102 4.69 -0.29 -10.58
N GLU A 103 5.19 0.89 -10.99
CA GLU A 103 4.45 2.16 -10.90
C GLU A 103 3.12 2.09 -11.64
N HIS A 104 3.07 1.44 -12.80
CA HIS A 104 1.83 1.22 -13.54
C HIS A 104 0.80 0.42 -12.73
N PHE A 105 1.21 -0.68 -12.06
CA PHE A 105 0.32 -1.44 -11.19
C PHE A 105 -0.13 -0.63 -9.97
N LEU A 106 0.79 0.09 -9.32
CA LEU A 106 0.47 0.88 -8.14
C LEU A 106 -0.43 2.08 -8.45
N ALA A 107 -0.35 2.64 -9.66
CA ALA A 107 -1.24 3.70 -10.11
C ALA A 107 -2.64 3.19 -10.51
N SER A 108 -2.75 1.91 -10.90
CA SER A 108 -4.02 1.33 -11.39
C SER A 108 -4.96 0.89 -10.27
N ASP A 109 -4.44 0.68 -9.05
CA ASP A 109 -5.21 0.15 -7.94
C ASP A 109 -4.63 0.54 -6.57
N VAL A 110 -5.43 0.38 -5.50
CA VAL A 110 -4.99 0.57 -4.12
C VAL A 110 -4.74 -0.80 -3.48
N TYR A 111 -3.54 -1.02 -2.97
CA TYR A 111 -3.16 -2.28 -2.33
C TYR A 111 -3.03 -2.14 -0.82
N ASP A 112 -3.45 -3.17 -0.08
CA ASP A 112 -3.22 -3.29 1.37
C ASP A 112 -1.81 -3.83 1.65
N CYS A 113 -1.27 -4.66 0.75
CA CYS A 113 0.06 -5.24 0.89
C CYS A 113 0.73 -5.44 -0.47
N VAL A 114 2.03 -5.21 -0.53
CA VAL A 114 2.89 -5.57 -1.65
C VAL A 114 3.87 -6.64 -1.18
N VAL A 115 3.77 -7.84 -1.76
CA VAL A 115 4.70 -8.95 -1.48
C VAL A 115 5.82 -8.92 -2.51
N ILE A 116 7.06 -8.73 -2.05
CA ILE A 116 8.25 -8.77 -2.91
C ILE A 116 8.85 -10.18 -2.86
N GLY A 117 8.94 -10.80 -4.03
CA GLY A 117 9.43 -12.15 -4.20
C GLY A 117 10.92 -12.31 -3.89
N ALA A 118 11.28 -13.49 -3.37
CA ALA A 118 12.65 -13.85 -3.04
C ALA A 118 13.62 -13.66 -4.22
N GLY A 119 13.18 -13.92 -5.45
CA GLY A 119 13.98 -13.73 -6.65
C GLY A 119 14.40 -12.27 -6.94
N VAL A 120 13.66 -11.28 -6.44
CA VAL A 120 14.04 -9.87 -6.52
C VAL A 120 15.09 -9.52 -5.48
N ARG A 121 15.02 -10.14 -4.29
CA ARG A 121 15.75 -9.76 -3.08
C ARG A 121 17.05 -10.55 -2.86
N LEU A 122 17.04 -11.88 -3.12
CA LEU A 122 18.11 -12.76 -2.69
C LEU A 122 19.38 -12.74 -3.57
N PRO A 123 19.29 -12.59 -4.92
CA PRO A 123 20.51 -12.56 -5.72
C PRO A 123 21.40 -11.37 -5.36
N ARG A 124 22.69 -11.64 -5.07
CA ARG A 124 23.65 -10.63 -4.59
C ARG A 124 23.87 -9.46 -5.56
N ASN A 125 23.73 -9.72 -6.85
CA ASN A 125 23.90 -8.73 -7.91
C ASN A 125 22.65 -7.86 -8.14
N ARG A 126 21.59 -8.00 -7.30
CA ARG A 126 20.31 -7.30 -7.48
C ARG A 126 19.96 -6.34 -6.34
N LEU A 127 20.91 -6.00 -5.49
CA LEU A 127 20.68 -5.08 -4.38
C LEU A 127 20.09 -3.75 -4.86
N VAL A 128 20.67 -3.16 -5.91
CA VAL A 128 20.21 -1.87 -6.47
C VAL A 128 18.76 -1.98 -7.00
N LEU A 129 18.43 -3.08 -7.69
CA LEU A 129 17.06 -3.32 -8.15
C LEU A 129 16.10 -3.46 -6.95
N PHE A 130 16.50 -4.22 -5.93
CA PHE A 130 15.68 -4.41 -4.73
C PHE A 130 15.42 -3.09 -4.01
N GLU A 131 16.45 -2.25 -3.82
CA GLU A 131 16.32 -0.91 -3.23
C GLU A 131 15.39 -0.02 -4.06
N ALA A 132 15.53 -0.02 -5.39
CA ALA A 132 14.68 0.74 -6.29
C ALA A 132 13.21 0.28 -6.20
N VAL A 133 12.95 -1.03 -6.13
CA VAL A 133 11.62 -1.61 -5.97
C VAL A 133 10.98 -1.17 -4.63
N VAL A 134 11.72 -1.31 -3.52
CA VAL A 134 11.22 -0.90 -2.19
C VAL A 134 10.91 0.59 -2.17
N ASN A 135 11.79 1.44 -2.70
CA ASN A 135 11.60 2.89 -2.72
C ASN A 135 10.44 3.31 -3.63
N ALA A 136 10.24 2.65 -4.77
CA ALA A 136 9.09 2.91 -5.64
C ALA A 136 7.77 2.57 -4.93
N ILE A 137 7.69 1.40 -4.27
CA ILE A 137 6.50 0.99 -3.52
C ILE A 137 6.23 1.97 -2.37
N HIS A 138 7.26 2.34 -1.60
CA HIS A 138 7.11 3.28 -0.50
C HIS A 138 6.61 4.66 -0.96
N ARG A 139 7.04 5.12 -2.13
CA ARG A 139 6.63 6.40 -2.70
C ARG A 139 5.21 6.37 -3.26
N GLU A 140 4.87 5.33 -4.03
CA GLU A 140 3.61 5.26 -4.79
C GLU A 140 2.46 4.65 -3.98
N ALA A 141 2.76 3.80 -3.00
CA ALA A 141 1.76 3.13 -2.15
C ALA A 141 2.17 3.19 -0.67
N PRO A 142 2.32 4.38 -0.06
CA PRO A 142 2.81 4.54 1.31
C PRO A 142 1.89 3.91 2.36
N GLN A 143 0.63 3.63 2.02
CA GLN A 143 -0.34 2.95 2.89
C GLN A 143 -0.24 1.43 2.85
N ALA A 144 0.42 0.85 1.82
CA ALA A 144 0.54 -0.59 1.68
C ALA A 144 1.63 -1.15 2.60
N ALA A 145 1.35 -2.25 3.28
CA ALA A 145 2.39 -3.01 3.95
C ALA A 145 3.35 -3.64 2.92
N ILE A 146 4.64 -3.69 3.23
CA ILE A 146 5.63 -4.39 2.40
C ILE A 146 5.96 -5.72 3.07
N ALA A 147 5.76 -6.82 2.36
CA ALA A 147 6.05 -8.17 2.83
C ALA A 147 7.07 -8.86 1.93
N PHE A 148 7.78 -9.83 2.49
CA PHE A 148 8.78 -10.62 1.77
C PHE A 148 8.47 -12.09 1.91
N ASN A 149 8.39 -12.81 0.80
CA ASN A 149 8.30 -14.27 0.79
C ASN A 149 9.69 -14.92 0.76
N THR A 150 9.76 -16.23 0.96
CA THR A 150 10.95 -17.04 0.75
C THR A 150 10.86 -17.85 -0.54
N ARG A 151 9.65 -18.14 -0.99
CA ARG A 151 9.29 -18.83 -2.23
C ARG A 151 7.88 -18.37 -2.65
N PRO A 152 7.47 -18.57 -3.89
CA PRO A 152 6.15 -18.12 -4.34
C PRO A 152 5.00 -18.65 -3.48
N GLU A 153 5.06 -19.93 -3.08
CA GLU A 153 3.99 -20.64 -2.37
C GLU A 153 3.68 -20.05 -0.98
N ASP A 154 4.64 -19.41 -0.32
CA ASP A 154 4.45 -18.82 1.02
C ASP A 154 4.04 -17.32 0.99
N SER A 155 3.68 -16.81 -0.18
CA SER A 155 3.33 -15.39 -0.36
C SER A 155 2.09 -14.98 0.43
N GLY A 156 1.09 -15.87 0.55
CA GLY A 156 -0.10 -15.62 1.36
C GLY A 156 0.22 -15.50 2.85
N GLU A 157 1.11 -16.35 3.37
CA GLU A 157 1.59 -16.25 4.75
C GLU A 157 2.42 -14.97 4.95
N ALA A 158 3.24 -14.60 3.95
CA ALA A 158 4.00 -13.36 3.99
C ALA A 158 3.11 -12.13 4.15
N ALA A 159 2.05 -12.03 3.36
CA ALA A 159 1.08 -10.93 3.45
C ALA A 159 0.29 -10.99 4.78
N ALA A 160 -0.14 -12.18 5.21
CA ALA A 160 -0.93 -12.36 6.43
C ALA A 160 -0.24 -11.90 7.72
N ARG A 161 1.06 -11.67 7.69
CA ARG A 161 1.77 -11.08 8.84
C ARG A 161 1.44 -9.60 9.05
N TRP A 162 0.87 -8.93 8.06
CA TRP A 162 0.73 -7.47 8.03
C TRP A 162 -0.70 -6.98 7.75
N ILE A 163 -1.60 -7.82 7.16
CA ILE A 163 -2.97 -7.42 6.78
C ILE A 163 -4.03 -8.42 7.24
#